data_73e7f41b1bdb4dc7cbd6ac5097fc94ec
#
_entry.id   73e7f41b1bdb4dc7cbd6ac5097fc94ec
#
_cell.length_a   1.000
_cell.length_b   1.000
_cell.length_c   1.000
_cell.angle_alpha   90.00
_cell.angle_beta   90.00
_cell.angle_gamma   90.00
#
_symmetry.space_group_name_H-M   'P 1'
#
loop_
_entity.id
_entity.type
_entity.pdbx_description
1 polymer ?
#
loop_
_entity_poly.entity_id
_entity_poly.type
_entity_poly.pdbx_seq_one_letter_code
_entity_poly.pdbx_strand_id
1 'polypeptide(L)'
;MKIQLLSDLHLETQPQWQPTPLPGADVLVLAGDIGSYQGGSRLEGADFGLEHFSPLRGWPTPVLYVPGNHEYDALEFDEAHARLRATCERLGLHWLERASLVLGGVRFVGTTLWSDFDALGSDEKSRTKAFRAANYYLKKAQTHRQGAPWLADGMRTQALTCQAWLAQALVQPHAGPTVVVTHFAPSLHSADPRYGHTPGTAGFCNALDH
;
A
#
# COMPACT_ATOMS: atom_id res chain seq x y z
N MET A 1 -18.88 11.69 -7.48
CA MET A 1 -17.58 11.86 -6.81
C MET A 1 -16.46 11.64 -7.82
N LYS A 2 -15.50 12.56 -7.90
CA LYS A 2 -14.28 12.43 -8.71
C LYS A 2 -13.10 12.17 -7.80
N ILE A 3 -12.34 11.12 -8.07
CA ILE A 3 -11.21 10.67 -7.27
C ILE A 3 -9.92 11.02 -8.02
N GLN A 4 -9.02 11.76 -7.39
CA GLN A 4 -7.62 11.81 -7.81
C GLN A 4 -6.89 10.64 -7.16
N LEU A 5 -6.19 9.84 -7.96
CA LEU A 5 -5.42 8.69 -7.48
C LEU A 5 -3.93 8.92 -7.77
N LEU A 6 -3.10 8.73 -6.76
CA LEU A 6 -1.65 8.72 -6.86
C LEU A 6 -1.10 7.49 -6.14
N SER A 7 -0.10 6.84 -6.73
CA SER A 7 0.69 5.78 -6.10
C SER A 7 2.12 5.80 -6.64
N ASP A 8 3.02 5.09 -5.97
CA ASP A 8 4.40 4.86 -6.45
C ASP A 8 5.16 6.15 -6.80
N LEU A 9 4.99 7.17 -5.97
CA LEU A 9 5.63 8.48 -6.18
C LEU A 9 7.12 8.46 -5.90
N HIS A 10 7.56 7.63 -4.96
CA HIS A 10 8.98 7.49 -4.60
C HIS A 10 9.68 8.83 -4.41
N LEU A 11 9.10 9.68 -3.57
CA LEU A 11 9.61 11.05 -3.32
C LEU A 11 11.04 11.04 -2.80
N GLU A 12 11.50 9.96 -2.20
CA GLU A 12 12.91 9.78 -1.80
C GLU A 12 13.89 9.84 -2.98
N THR A 13 13.41 9.54 -4.19
CA THR A 13 14.21 9.63 -5.42
C THR A 13 13.94 10.90 -6.21
N GLN A 14 12.80 11.54 -5.98
CA GLN A 14 12.31 12.71 -6.71
C GLN A 14 11.92 13.86 -5.77
N PRO A 15 12.83 14.35 -4.90
CA PRO A 15 12.48 15.32 -3.85
C PRO A 15 12.03 16.70 -4.38
N GLN A 16 12.27 16.98 -5.66
CA GLN A 16 11.83 18.22 -6.32
C GLN A 16 10.42 18.14 -6.90
N TRP A 17 9.83 16.93 -6.92
CA TRP A 17 8.47 16.77 -7.46
C TRP A 17 7.45 17.43 -6.52
N GLN A 18 6.54 18.19 -7.11
CA GLN A 18 5.49 18.89 -6.37
C GLN A 18 4.13 18.33 -6.78
N PRO A 19 3.31 17.85 -5.84
CA PRO A 19 1.97 17.39 -6.14
C PRO A 19 1.07 18.54 -6.55
N THR A 20 0.24 18.31 -7.56
CA THR A 20 -0.74 19.28 -8.02
C THR A 20 -2.15 18.73 -7.80
N PRO A 21 -3.00 19.42 -7.03
CA PRO A 21 -4.41 19.04 -6.91
C PRO A 21 -5.11 19.09 -8.25
N LEU A 22 -5.83 18.02 -8.58
CA LEU A 22 -6.62 17.98 -9.80
C LEU A 22 -7.89 18.85 -9.64
N PRO A 23 -8.11 19.85 -10.53
CA PRO A 23 -9.30 20.69 -10.45
C PRO A 23 -10.61 19.88 -10.50
N GLY A 24 -11.47 20.10 -9.50
CA GLY A 24 -12.75 19.44 -9.39
C GLY A 24 -12.70 17.98 -8.90
N ALA A 25 -11.54 17.52 -8.39
CA ALA A 25 -11.50 16.30 -7.59
C ALA A 25 -12.19 16.53 -6.25
N ASP A 26 -12.93 15.55 -5.78
CA ASP A 26 -13.64 15.57 -4.49
C ASP A 26 -12.79 14.97 -3.36
N VAL A 27 -11.84 14.10 -3.72
CA VAL A 27 -10.97 13.38 -2.78
C VAL A 27 -9.66 12.97 -3.47
N LEU A 28 -8.55 12.97 -2.71
CA LEU A 28 -7.29 12.34 -3.09
C LEU A 28 -7.17 10.98 -2.42
N VAL A 29 -6.79 9.96 -3.19
CA VAL A 29 -6.39 8.64 -2.71
C VAL A 29 -4.90 8.47 -2.98
N LEU A 30 -4.13 8.24 -1.92
CA LEU A 30 -2.72 7.87 -1.95
C LEU A 30 -2.65 6.34 -1.72
N ALA A 31 -2.29 5.59 -2.75
CA ALA A 31 -2.33 4.13 -2.73
C ALA A 31 -0.92 3.51 -2.58
N GLY A 32 -0.12 4.06 -1.67
CA GLY A 32 1.17 3.48 -1.26
C GLY A 32 2.39 3.95 -2.05
N ASP A 33 3.54 3.65 -1.51
CA ASP A 33 4.86 3.97 -2.05
C ASP A 33 5.03 5.46 -2.34
N ILE A 34 4.60 6.28 -1.38
CA ILE A 34 4.71 7.74 -1.48
C ILE A 34 6.14 8.17 -1.19
N GLY A 35 6.76 7.59 -0.16
CA GLY A 35 8.15 7.85 0.15
C GLY A 35 8.76 6.87 1.15
N SER A 36 10.06 6.64 1.02
CA SER A 36 10.83 5.63 1.73
C SER A 36 12.06 6.22 2.42
N TYR A 37 12.49 5.61 3.53
CA TYR A 37 13.75 5.91 4.21
C TYR A 37 14.84 4.87 3.93
N GLN A 38 14.72 4.16 2.81
CA GLN A 38 15.75 3.24 2.34
C GLN A 38 17.12 3.93 2.18
N GLY A 39 18.18 3.12 2.09
CA GLY A 39 19.54 3.64 1.87
C GLY A 39 19.61 4.54 0.63
N GLY A 40 20.12 5.76 0.80
CA GLY A 40 20.20 6.76 -0.26
C GLY A 40 18.94 7.62 -0.44
N SER A 41 17.95 7.49 0.44
CA SER A 41 16.79 8.38 0.48
C SER A 41 17.22 9.84 0.60
N ARG A 42 16.56 10.70 -0.17
CA ARG A 42 16.71 12.16 -0.13
C ARG A 42 15.54 12.85 0.53
N LEU A 43 14.64 12.08 1.15
CA LEU A 43 13.55 12.65 1.95
C LEU A 43 14.11 13.32 3.20
N GLU A 44 13.72 14.57 3.41
CA GLU A 44 13.92 15.29 4.65
C GLU A 44 12.74 15.05 5.59
N GLY A 45 12.98 15.17 6.90
CA GLY A 45 11.91 15.01 7.89
C GLY A 45 11.61 13.58 8.27
N ALA A 46 10.40 13.37 8.79
CA ALA A 46 10.00 12.10 9.42
C ALA A 46 8.56 11.69 9.09
N ASP A 47 8.05 12.14 7.95
CA ASP A 47 6.63 12.03 7.57
C ASP A 47 6.40 11.28 6.25
N PHE A 48 7.42 10.59 5.71
CA PHE A 48 7.35 9.81 4.47
C PHE A 48 6.93 10.64 3.24
N GLY A 49 7.16 11.97 3.26
CA GLY A 49 6.72 12.90 2.22
C GLY A 49 5.21 13.19 2.22
N LEU A 50 4.48 12.71 3.22
CA LEU A 50 3.03 12.87 3.31
C LEU A 50 2.61 14.32 3.62
N GLU A 51 3.53 15.15 4.12
CA GLU A 51 3.28 16.56 4.42
C GLU A 51 2.77 17.35 3.21
N HIS A 52 3.26 17.02 2.01
CA HIS A 52 2.85 17.65 0.75
C HIS A 52 1.34 17.52 0.47
N PHE A 53 0.68 16.52 1.05
CA PHE A 53 -0.72 16.20 0.83
C PHE A 53 -1.62 16.57 2.01
N SER A 54 -1.10 17.28 3.00
CA SER A 54 -1.83 17.60 4.23
C SER A 54 -2.94 18.62 3.97
N PRO A 55 -4.22 18.29 4.25
CA PRO A 55 -5.30 19.28 4.25
C PRO A 55 -5.07 20.41 5.26
N LEU A 56 -4.37 20.12 6.37
CA LEU A 56 -4.03 21.12 7.38
C LEU A 56 -2.93 22.11 6.91
N ARG A 57 -2.28 21.80 5.78
CA ARG A 57 -1.24 22.63 5.14
C ARG A 57 -1.67 23.14 3.76
N GLY A 58 -2.95 23.02 3.42
CA GLY A 58 -3.52 23.63 2.23
C GLY A 58 -3.87 22.67 1.09
N TRP A 59 -3.75 21.36 1.26
CA TRP A 59 -4.33 20.46 0.26
C TRP A 59 -5.85 20.61 0.25
N PRO A 60 -6.49 20.84 -0.93
CA PRO A 60 -7.85 21.36 -0.97
C PRO A 60 -8.96 20.33 -0.73
N THR A 61 -8.63 19.04 -0.72
CA THR A 61 -9.61 17.94 -0.58
C THR A 61 -9.23 17.01 0.56
N PRO A 62 -10.18 16.21 1.08
CA PRO A 62 -9.85 15.08 1.94
C PRO A 62 -8.83 14.15 1.28
N VAL A 63 -7.92 13.58 2.08
CA VAL A 63 -6.87 12.68 1.60
C VAL A 63 -6.99 11.34 2.33
N LEU A 64 -7.15 10.26 1.56
CA LEU A 64 -7.17 8.89 2.05
C LEU A 64 -5.81 8.26 1.74
N TYR A 65 -5.23 7.55 2.70
CA TYR A 65 -3.92 6.96 2.53
C TYR A 65 -3.89 5.48 2.94
N VAL A 66 -3.42 4.65 2.01
CA VAL A 66 -3.02 3.27 2.22
C VAL A 66 -1.51 3.20 2.06
N PRO A 67 -0.74 2.64 3.00
CA PRO A 67 0.71 2.48 2.82
C PRO A 67 1.03 1.43 1.75
N GLY A 68 2.17 1.56 1.10
CA GLY A 68 2.76 0.55 0.25
C GLY A 68 3.81 -0.28 1.00
N ASN A 69 4.71 -0.93 0.28
CA ASN A 69 5.77 -1.69 0.92
C ASN A 69 7.02 -0.84 1.19
N HIS A 70 7.29 0.15 0.37
CA HIS A 70 8.49 0.96 0.51
C HIS A 70 8.48 1.91 1.72
N GLU A 71 7.32 2.23 2.29
CA GLU A 71 7.24 2.94 3.56
C GLU A 71 7.87 2.18 4.73
N TYR A 72 8.09 0.88 4.59
CA TYR A 72 8.69 0.03 5.64
C TYR A 72 10.17 -0.28 5.40
N ASP A 73 10.74 0.15 4.28
CA ASP A 73 12.14 -0.12 3.93
C ASP A 73 13.11 0.43 4.97
N ALA A 74 14.10 -0.40 5.34
CA ALA A 74 15.12 -0.13 6.34
C ALA A 74 14.59 0.16 7.76
N LEU A 75 13.33 -0.17 8.04
CA LEU A 75 12.67 0.10 9.32
C LEU A 75 12.18 -1.20 9.99
N GLU A 76 11.88 -1.10 11.29
CA GLU A 76 11.12 -2.10 12.01
C GLU A 76 9.64 -1.94 11.66
N PHE A 77 9.00 -3.00 11.15
CA PHE A 77 7.66 -2.96 10.54
C PHE A 77 6.59 -2.39 11.49
N ASP A 78 6.53 -2.91 12.70
CA ASP A 78 5.45 -2.53 13.63
C ASP A 78 5.62 -1.07 14.11
N GLU A 79 6.88 -0.61 14.28
CA GLU A 79 7.19 0.79 14.62
C GLU A 79 6.88 1.74 13.45
N ALA A 80 7.27 1.37 12.23
CA ALA A 80 6.96 2.14 11.03
C ALA A 80 5.45 2.26 10.81
N HIS A 81 4.71 1.18 11.02
CA HIS A 81 3.26 1.15 10.92
C HIS A 81 2.59 2.12 11.91
N ALA A 82 3.02 2.08 13.16
CA ALA A 82 2.51 3.00 14.19
C ALA A 82 2.86 4.46 13.87
N ARG A 83 4.09 4.71 13.40
CA ARG A 83 4.56 6.04 13.01
C ARG A 83 3.78 6.60 11.79
N LEU A 84 3.52 5.78 10.77
CA LEU A 84 2.72 6.17 9.60
C LEU A 84 1.31 6.59 10.02
N ARG A 85 0.67 5.79 10.86
CA ARG A 85 -0.66 6.10 11.39
C ARG A 85 -0.68 7.42 12.18
N ALA A 86 0.24 7.60 13.10
CA ALA A 86 0.38 8.84 13.86
C ALA A 86 0.68 10.05 12.97
N THR A 87 1.47 9.85 11.90
CA THR A 87 1.74 10.89 10.89
C THR A 87 0.46 11.28 10.14
N CYS A 88 -0.36 10.33 9.73
CA CYS A 88 -1.67 10.62 9.13
C CYS A 88 -2.56 11.45 10.06
N GLU A 89 -2.67 11.05 11.32
CA GLU A 89 -3.45 11.79 12.32
C GLU A 89 -2.95 13.24 12.48
N ARG A 90 -1.65 13.42 12.60
CA ARG A 90 -0.99 14.75 12.73
C ARG A 90 -1.18 15.63 11.50
N LEU A 91 -1.21 15.05 10.31
CA LEU A 91 -1.33 15.76 9.03
C LEU A 91 -2.78 15.91 8.54
N GLY A 92 -3.75 15.31 9.23
CA GLY A 92 -5.15 15.34 8.83
C GLY A 92 -5.49 14.43 7.64
N LEU A 93 -4.68 13.39 7.41
CA LEU A 93 -4.96 12.36 6.43
C LEU A 93 -5.81 11.25 7.05
N HIS A 94 -6.70 10.67 6.28
CA HIS A 94 -7.47 9.49 6.69
C HIS A 94 -6.65 8.21 6.46
N TRP A 95 -6.21 7.59 7.55
CA TRP A 95 -5.56 6.29 7.52
C TRP A 95 -6.54 5.20 7.07
N LEU A 96 -6.20 4.50 5.98
CA LEU A 96 -7.08 3.52 5.35
C LEU A 96 -6.49 2.10 5.35
N GLU A 97 -5.45 1.82 6.11
CA GLU A 97 -4.93 0.45 6.23
C GLU A 97 -5.79 -0.38 7.18
N ARG A 98 -6.44 -1.42 6.63
CA ARG A 98 -7.48 -2.23 7.27
C ARG A 98 -8.50 -1.35 7.98
N ALA A 99 -8.99 -0.37 7.22
CA ALA A 99 -9.99 0.57 7.68
C ALA A 99 -11.00 0.88 6.58
N SER A 100 -12.17 1.32 6.97
CA SER A 100 -13.20 1.81 6.06
C SER A 100 -13.78 3.12 6.55
N LEU A 101 -14.16 3.99 5.61
CA LEU A 101 -14.88 5.22 5.90
C LEU A 101 -15.88 5.53 4.79
N VAL A 102 -16.87 6.33 5.11
CA VAL A 102 -17.84 6.83 4.12
C VAL A 102 -17.61 8.33 3.92
N LEU A 103 -17.42 8.73 2.68
CA LEU A 103 -17.23 10.12 2.29
C LEU A 103 -18.18 10.42 1.11
N GLY A 104 -19.03 11.42 1.24
CA GLY A 104 -19.94 11.81 0.18
C GLY A 104 -20.86 10.67 -0.31
N GLY A 105 -21.26 9.75 0.57
CA GLY A 105 -22.09 8.59 0.24
C GLY A 105 -21.35 7.41 -0.41
N VAL A 106 -20.05 7.54 -0.66
CA VAL A 106 -19.18 6.46 -1.16
C VAL A 106 -18.40 5.84 0.00
N ARG A 107 -18.46 4.51 0.11
CA ARG A 107 -17.64 3.77 1.08
C ARG A 107 -16.28 3.47 0.47
N PHE A 108 -15.23 3.85 1.18
CA PHE A 108 -13.85 3.47 0.89
C PHE A 108 -13.42 2.38 1.85
N VAL A 109 -12.84 1.31 1.33
CA VAL A 109 -12.31 0.16 2.09
C VAL A 109 -10.89 -0.05 1.64
N GLY A 110 -9.90 0.10 2.54
CA GLY A 110 -8.51 0.10 2.15
C GLY A 110 -7.62 -0.84 2.96
N THR A 111 -6.61 -1.36 2.29
CA THR A 111 -5.51 -2.12 2.88
C THR A 111 -4.34 -2.20 1.91
N THR A 112 -3.11 -2.25 2.40
CA THR A 112 -1.92 -2.55 1.59
C THR A 112 -2.10 -3.85 0.80
N LEU A 113 -2.88 -4.78 1.32
CA LEU A 113 -3.18 -6.14 0.83
C LEU A 113 -1.99 -7.09 0.92
N TRP A 114 -0.77 -6.62 0.58
CA TRP A 114 0.43 -7.42 0.48
C TRP A 114 0.25 -8.58 -0.54
N SER A 115 1.21 -9.51 -0.63
CA SER A 115 1.06 -10.71 -1.48
C SER A 115 1.03 -11.99 -0.66
N ASP A 116 0.09 -12.90 -1.02
CA ASP A 116 0.03 -14.25 -0.48
C ASP A 116 0.92 -15.24 -1.24
N PHE A 117 1.48 -14.81 -2.39
CA PHE A 117 2.32 -15.61 -3.27
C PHE A 117 1.63 -16.82 -3.93
N ASP A 118 0.33 -16.88 -3.89
CA ASP A 118 -0.47 -17.98 -4.46
C ASP A 118 -1.03 -17.66 -5.86
N ALA A 119 -0.80 -16.45 -6.39
CA ALA A 119 -1.39 -15.98 -7.65
C ALA A 119 -1.10 -16.89 -8.86
N LEU A 120 0.04 -17.58 -8.90
CA LEU A 120 0.42 -18.50 -9.97
C LEU A 120 0.38 -19.96 -9.57
N GLY A 121 -0.29 -20.30 -8.47
CA GLY A 121 -0.47 -21.63 -7.94
C GLY A 121 -0.25 -21.69 -6.44
N SER A 122 -1.21 -22.29 -5.74
CA SER A 122 -1.22 -22.39 -4.27
C SER A 122 -0.48 -23.63 -3.73
N ASP A 123 0.12 -24.43 -4.62
CA ASP A 123 0.93 -25.58 -4.22
C ASP A 123 2.30 -25.13 -3.66
N GLU A 124 2.90 -25.97 -2.84
CA GLU A 124 4.18 -25.68 -2.16
C GLU A 124 5.33 -25.38 -3.14
N LYS A 125 5.38 -26.06 -4.29
CA LYS A 125 6.44 -25.89 -5.29
C LYS A 125 6.34 -24.52 -5.96
N SER A 126 5.14 -24.09 -6.33
CA SER A 126 4.87 -22.79 -6.93
C SER A 126 5.19 -21.67 -5.93
N ARG A 127 4.70 -21.78 -4.70
CA ARG A 127 4.97 -20.81 -3.62
C ARG A 127 6.46 -20.73 -3.28
N THR A 128 7.19 -21.85 -3.23
CA THR A 128 8.64 -21.83 -2.98
C THR A 128 9.39 -21.03 -4.05
N LYS A 129 8.99 -21.14 -5.33
CA LYS A 129 9.59 -20.35 -6.41
C LYS A 129 9.29 -18.85 -6.25
N ALA A 130 8.03 -18.50 -5.92
CA ALA A 130 7.61 -17.12 -5.66
C ALA A 130 8.37 -16.53 -4.46
N PHE A 131 8.49 -17.24 -3.36
CA PHE A 131 9.26 -16.84 -2.18
C PHE A 131 10.73 -16.58 -2.51
N ARG A 132 11.35 -17.47 -3.30
CA ARG A 132 12.75 -17.29 -3.72
C ARG A 132 12.94 -16.02 -4.54
N ALA A 133 12.03 -15.74 -5.47
CA ALA A 133 12.05 -14.54 -6.29
C ALA A 133 11.85 -13.29 -5.41
N ALA A 134 10.85 -13.27 -4.54
CA ALA A 134 10.56 -12.14 -3.67
C ALA A 134 11.69 -11.87 -2.65
N ASN A 135 12.23 -12.90 -2.03
CA ASN A 135 13.29 -12.75 -1.03
C ASN A 135 14.57 -12.11 -1.58
N TYR A 136 14.78 -12.15 -2.89
CA TYR A 136 15.88 -11.41 -3.53
C TYR A 136 15.70 -9.88 -3.36
N TYR A 137 14.47 -9.39 -3.48
CA TYR A 137 14.14 -7.96 -3.30
C TYR A 137 13.96 -7.60 -1.82
N LEU A 138 13.26 -8.43 -1.07
CA LEU A 138 12.96 -8.17 0.35
C LEU A 138 14.22 -8.07 1.20
N LYS A 139 15.27 -8.82 0.88
CA LYS A 139 16.58 -8.67 1.53
C LYS A 139 17.22 -7.30 1.27
N LYS A 140 16.94 -6.67 0.13
CA LYS A 140 17.44 -5.32 -0.20
C LYS A 140 16.62 -4.23 0.47
N ALA A 141 15.33 -4.47 0.66
CA ALA A 141 14.42 -3.58 1.38
C ALA A 141 14.84 -3.41 2.85
N GLN A 142 15.50 -4.42 3.45
CA GLN A 142 16.02 -4.38 4.83
C GLN A 142 14.92 -4.08 5.87
N THR A 143 13.68 -4.38 5.57
CA THR A 143 12.61 -4.33 6.57
C THR A 143 12.82 -5.43 7.59
N HIS A 144 12.65 -5.10 8.87
CA HIS A 144 12.73 -6.05 9.98
C HIS A 144 11.39 -6.14 10.70
N ARG A 145 11.16 -7.25 11.36
CA ARG A 145 10.04 -7.40 12.30
C ARG A 145 10.50 -8.23 13.47
N GLN A 146 10.31 -7.71 14.67
CA GLN A 146 10.80 -8.33 15.92
C GLN A 146 12.31 -8.64 15.90
N GLY A 147 13.09 -7.74 15.29
CA GLY A 147 14.53 -7.85 15.16
C GLY A 147 15.04 -8.84 14.13
N ALA A 148 14.16 -9.50 13.37
CA ALA A 148 14.53 -10.42 12.30
C ALA A 148 14.20 -9.83 10.92
N PRO A 149 14.93 -10.18 9.84
CA PRO A 149 14.57 -9.78 8.49
C PRO A 149 13.14 -10.24 8.13
N TRP A 150 12.32 -9.29 7.66
CA TRP A 150 10.96 -9.57 7.26
C TRP A 150 10.92 -10.01 5.80
N LEU A 151 10.73 -11.31 5.57
CA LEU A 151 10.81 -11.95 4.27
C LEU A 151 9.42 -12.44 3.79
N ALA A 152 9.40 -13.19 2.68
CA ALA A 152 8.17 -13.58 2.00
C ALA A 152 7.18 -14.37 2.87
N ASP A 153 7.62 -15.18 3.82
CA ASP A 153 6.77 -15.89 4.76
C ASP A 153 6.03 -14.95 5.73
N GLY A 154 6.73 -13.94 6.24
CA GLY A 154 6.14 -12.87 7.06
C GLY A 154 5.18 -12.00 6.26
N MET A 155 5.56 -11.63 5.02
CA MET A 155 4.69 -10.89 4.11
C MET A 155 3.40 -11.67 3.82
N ARG A 156 3.50 -12.98 3.52
CA ARG A 156 2.33 -13.84 3.31
C ARG A 156 1.39 -13.84 4.52
N THR A 157 1.93 -13.97 5.72
CA THR A 157 1.13 -13.92 6.94
C THR A 157 0.35 -12.62 7.06
N GLN A 158 1.00 -11.50 6.74
CA GLN A 158 0.36 -10.18 6.72
C GLN A 158 -0.71 -10.09 5.63
N ALA A 159 -0.43 -10.61 4.42
CA ALA A 159 -1.37 -10.63 3.31
C ALA A 159 -2.65 -11.40 3.66
N LEU A 160 -2.53 -12.60 4.22
CA LEU A 160 -3.69 -13.39 4.64
C LEU A 160 -4.53 -12.67 5.71
N THR A 161 -3.88 -11.93 6.61
CA THR A 161 -4.56 -11.08 7.58
C THR A 161 -5.34 -9.96 6.90
N CYS A 162 -4.73 -9.30 5.91
CA CYS A 162 -5.38 -8.24 5.13
C CYS A 162 -6.57 -8.77 4.31
N GLN A 163 -6.40 -9.91 3.65
CA GLN A 163 -7.47 -10.56 2.87
C GLN A 163 -8.65 -10.97 3.74
N ALA A 164 -8.40 -11.59 4.90
CA ALA A 164 -9.45 -11.98 5.83
C ALA A 164 -10.24 -10.75 6.34
N TRP A 165 -9.52 -9.67 6.68
CA TRP A 165 -10.15 -8.41 7.06
C TRP A 165 -10.96 -7.80 5.91
N LEU A 166 -10.41 -7.76 4.70
CA LEU A 166 -11.07 -7.21 3.52
C LEU A 166 -12.37 -7.94 3.20
N ALA A 167 -12.35 -9.28 3.23
CA ALA A 167 -13.54 -10.10 3.04
C ALA A 167 -14.65 -9.75 4.07
N GLN A 168 -14.28 -9.60 5.35
CA GLN A 168 -15.22 -9.19 6.39
C GLN A 168 -15.74 -7.76 6.20
N ALA A 169 -14.90 -6.83 5.76
CA ALA A 169 -15.31 -5.46 5.50
C ALA A 169 -16.29 -5.36 4.32
N LEU A 170 -16.06 -6.15 3.27
CA LEU A 170 -16.88 -6.09 2.04
C LEU A 170 -18.30 -6.67 2.22
N VAL A 171 -18.49 -7.64 3.10
CA VAL A 171 -19.83 -8.17 3.40
C VAL A 171 -20.69 -7.24 4.26
N GLN A 172 -20.09 -6.17 4.84
CA GLN A 172 -20.88 -5.19 5.60
C GLN A 172 -21.81 -4.41 4.68
N PRO A 173 -23.11 -4.27 5.03
CA PRO A 173 -24.06 -3.55 4.18
C PRO A 173 -23.67 -2.09 3.97
N HIS A 174 -23.84 -1.61 2.75
CA HIS A 174 -23.70 -0.19 2.40
C HIS A 174 -24.64 0.13 1.22
N ALA A 175 -25.45 1.18 1.35
CA ALA A 175 -26.42 1.53 0.33
C ALA A 175 -25.80 2.26 -0.89
N GLY A 176 -24.58 2.80 -0.76
CA GLY A 176 -23.88 3.53 -1.81
C GLY A 176 -22.82 2.69 -2.52
N PRO A 177 -22.08 3.30 -3.46
CA PRO A 177 -20.94 2.68 -4.09
C PRO A 177 -19.84 2.35 -3.07
N THR A 178 -19.10 1.28 -3.33
CA THR A 178 -17.90 0.93 -2.56
C THR A 178 -16.69 0.98 -3.47
N VAL A 179 -15.64 1.68 -3.02
CA VAL A 179 -14.32 1.72 -3.64
C VAL A 179 -13.34 0.97 -2.75
N VAL A 180 -12.71 -0.05 -3.30
CA VAL A 180 -11.63 -0.78 -2.63
C VAL A 180 -10.30 -0.17 -3.06
N VAL A 181 -9.45 0.15 -2.10
CA VAL A 181 -8.12 0.72 -2.33
C VAL A 181 -7.07 -0.27 -1.82
N THR A 182 -6.24 -0.75 -2.73
CA THR A 182 -5.11 -1.62 -2.39
C THR A 182 -3.83 -1.09 -3.02
N HIS A 183 -2.69 -1.35 -2.39
CA HIS A 183 -1.39 -1.10 -3.02
C HIS A 183 -0.97 -2.30 -3.86
N PHE A 184 -0.90 -3.50 -3.27
CA PHE A 184 -0.67 -4.72 -4.04
C PHE A 184 -1.89 -5.07 -4.88
N ALA A 185 -1.65 -5.56 -6.11
CA ALA A 185 -2.71 -5.90 -7.03
C ALA A 185 -3.58 -7.06 -6.50
N PRO A 186 -4.92 -6.91 -6.48
CA PRO A 186 -5.81 -7.98 -6.04
C PRO A 186 -6.00 -9.07 -7.10
N SER A 187 -5.60 -8.82 -8.34
CA SER A 187 -5.83 -9.67 -9.50
C SER A 187 -4.63 -9.70 -10.43
N LEU A 188 -4.40 -10.84 -11.08
CA LEU A 188 -3.44 -10.97 -12.17
C LEU A 188 -3.79 -10.11 -13.40
N HIS A 189 -5.04 -9.66 -13.53
CA HIS A 189 -5.44 -8.71 -14.58
C HIS A 189 -4.74 -7.34 -14.45
N SER A 190 -4.24 -7.03 -13.25
CA SER A 190 -3.45 -5.82 -13.00
C SER A 190 -1.95 -6.03 -13.20
N ALA A 191 -1.50 -7.25 -13.53
CA ALA A 191 -0.09 -7.51 -13.79
C ALA A 191 0.37 -6.78 -15.05
N ASP A 192 1.58 -6.22 -15.01
CA ASP A 192 2.17 -5.57 -16.18
C ASP A 192 2.49 -6.63 -17.25
N PRO A 193 1.87 -6.54 -18.44
CA PRO A 193 2.05 -7.55 -19.49
C PRO A 193 3.48 -7.63 -20.03
N ARG A 194 4.30 -6.58 -19.82
CA ARG A 194 5.71 -6.56 -20.23
C ARG A 194 6.55 -7.63 -19.56
N TYR A 195 6.19 -8.02 -18.33
CA TYR A 195 6.94 -9.00 -17.54
C TYR A 195 6.35 -10.41 -17.60
N GLY A 196 5.12 -10.55 -18.11
CA GLY A 196 4.39 -11.82 -18.14
C GLY A 196 4.12 -12.37 -16.73
N HIS A 197 3.63 -13.60 -16.69
CA HIS A 197 3.38 -14.29 -15.43
C HIS A 197 4.60 -15.13 -15.03
N THR A 198 5.47 -14.54 -14.23
CA THR A 198 6.69 -15.18 -13.69
C THR A 198 6.54 -15.39 -12.17
N PRO A 199 7.38 -16.21 -11.53
CA PRO A 199 7.36 -16.33 -10.07
C PRO A 199 7.48 -14.99 -9.32
N GLY A 200 8.15 -13.98 -9.92
CA GLY A 200 8.24 -12.63 -9.39
C GLY A 200 6.89 -11.91 -9.39
N THR A 201 6.02 -12.17 -10.39
CA THR A 201 4.69 -11.57 -10.48
C THR A 201 3.84 -11.88 -9.24
N ALA A 202 3.96 -13.11 -8.70
CA ALA A 202 3.29 -13.51 -7.48
C ALA A 202 3.79 -12.75 -6.22
N GLY A 203 4.86 -11.96 -6.31
CA GLY A 203 5.31 -11.07 -5.25
C GLY A 203 4.60 -9.72 -5.22
N PHE A 204 3.81 -9.38 -6.26
CA PHE A 204 3.13 -8.09 -6.43
C PHE A 204 1.64 -8.22 -6.70
N CYS A 205 1.18 -9.41 -7.11
CA CYS A 205 -0.21 -9.68 -7.45
C CYS A 205 -0.75 -10.84 -6.62
N ASN A 206 -2.03 -10.75 -6.30
CA ASN A 206 -2.87 -11.82 -5.79
C ASN A 206 -3.78 -12.34 -6.91
N ALA A 207 -4.61 -13.34 -6.66
CA ALA A 207 -5.65 -13.83 -7.57
C ALA A 207 -6.97 -13.96 -6.81
N LEU A 208 -7.59 -12.81 -6.49
CA LEU A 208 -8.81 -12.71 -5.68
C LEU A 208 -10.06 -12.45 -6.54
N ASP A 209 -10.08 -12.95 -7.78
CA ASP A 209 -11.13 -12.68 -8.76
C ASP A 209 -12.39 -13.56 -8.60
N HIS A 210 -12.52 -14.35 -7.54
CA HIS A 210 -13.59 -15.34 -7.31
C HIS A 210 -14.41 -15.09 -6.07
#